data_88a1dece870585795a9de8cf48aa6b36
#
_entry.id   88a1dece870585795a9de8cf48aa6b36
#
_cell.length_a   1.000
_cell.length_b   1.000
_cell.length_c   1.000
_cell.angle_alpha   90.00
_cell.angle_beta   90.00
_cell.angle_gamma   90.00
#
_symmetry.space_group_name_H-M   'P 1'
#
loop_
_entity.id
_entity.type
_entity.pdbx_description
1 polymer ?
#
loop_
_entity_poly.entity_id
_entity_poly.type
_entity_poly.pdbx_seq_one_letter_code
_entity_poly.pdbx_strand_id
1 'polypeptide(L)'
;MYKRQDLTNETLVKQALSHAVAGADIIAPSDMMDGRILRIREKLESHNFHDTIIMSYASKYASNYYGPFRDAIGSSDREKIDKSTYQIDIHNTDEAISECELDLQEGADILLIKPGMPYLDIITAVKQTFGVPTFAYQVSGEYSMHCLAFEKGLLERDSTLLESLIAFKRAGADAILTLYLIHI
;
A
#
# COMPACT_ATOMS: atom_id res chain seq x y z
N MET A 1 -21.12 0.27 -9.73
CA MET A 1 -21.65 0.15 -8.34
C MET A 1 -21.04 1.29 -7.53
N TYR A 2 -21.84 2.24 -7.08
CA TYR A 2 -21.35 3.32 -6.24
C TYR A 2 -21.00 2.74 -4.86
N LYS A 3 -19.77 2.96 -4.40
CA LYS A 3 -19.39 2.63 -3.03
C LYS A 3 -20.16 3.55 -2.07
N ARG A 4 -20.67 2.97 -1.00
CA ARG A 4 -21.25 3.74 0.10
C ARG A 4 -20.10 4.21 1.00
N GLN A 5 -19.41 5.26 0.56
CA GLN A 5 -18.16 5.76 1.18
C GLN A 5 -18.31 5.96 2.69
N ASP A 6 -19.31 6.69 3.14
CA ASP A 6 -19.50 6.97 4.57
C ASP A 6 -19.67 5.70 5.43
N LEU A 7 -20.51 4.76 4.99
CA LEU A 7 -20.71 3.48 5.70
C LEU A 7 -19.45 2.62 5.67
N THR A 8 -18.67 2.70 4.59
CA THR A 8 -17.39 2.00 4.48
C THR A 8 -16.39 2.61 5.45
N ASN A 9 -16.26 3.95 5.49
CA ASN A 9 -15.39 4.64 6.44
C ASN A 9 -15.76 4.35 7.89
N GLU A 10 -17.05 4.32 8.25
CA GLU A 10 -17.47 3.90 9.59
C GLU A 10 -17.00 2.49 9.97
N THR A 11 -17.02 1.56 9.02
CA THR A 11 -16.55 0.19 9.23
C THR A 11 -15.02 0.14 9.38
N LEU A 12 -14.30 0.87 8.55
CA LEU A 12 -12.83 0.99 8.62
C LEU A 12 -12.37 1.61 9.94
N VAL A 13 -13.07 2.63 10.42
CA VAL A 13 -12.80 3.26 11.73
C VAL A 13 -12.98 2.27 12.88
N LYS A 14 -14.03 1.46 12.86
CA LYS A 14 -14.25 0.41 13.88
C LYS A 14 -13.16 -0.65 13.83
N GLN A 15 -12.75 -1.06 12.62
CA GLN A 15 -11.67 -2.02 12.43
C GLN A 15 -10.34 -1.46 12.93
N ALA A 16 -9.99 -0.23 12.56
CA ALA A 16 -8.77 0.44 13.02
C ALA A 16 -8.70 0.52 14.54
N LEU A 17 -9.78 0.95 15.19
CA LEU A 17 -9.85 1.00 16.66
C LEU A 17 -9.69 -0.40 17.27
N SER A 18 -10.31 -1.44 16.70
CA SER A 18 -10.17 -2.81 17.23
C SER A 18 -8.73 -3.31 17.16
N HIS A 19 -7.99 -2.95 16.09
CA HIS A 19 -6.57 -3.28 15.98
C HIS A 19 -5.72 -2.54 17.02
N ALA A 20 -5.96 -1.24 17.23
CA ALA A 20 -5.26 -0.47 18.26
C ALA A 20 -5.52 -1.02 19.68
N VAL A 21 -6.78 -1.36 20.01
CA VAL A 21 -7.15 -2.00 21.27
C VAL A 21 -6.45 -3.35 21.44
N ALA A 22 -6.22 -4.09 20.36
CA ALA A 22 -5.49 -5.36 20.37
C ALA A 22 -3.96 -5.17 20.48
N GLY A 23 -3.45 -3.93 20.52
CA GLY A 23 -2.04 -3.61 20.69
C GLY A 23 -1.25 -3.41 19.38
N ALA A 24 -1.91 -3.09 18.29
CA ALA A 24 -1.20 -2.74 17.06
C ALA A 24 -0.55 -1.36 17.18
N ASP A 25 0.76 -1.28 16.90
CA ASP A 25 1.51 -0.03 16.88
C ASP A 25 1.24 0.79 15.61
N ILE A 26 0.93 0.11 14.50
CA ILE A 26 0.68 0.73 13.20
C ILE A 26 -0.65 0.23 12.63
N ILE A 27 -1.52 1.16 12.24
CA ILE A 27 -2.75 0.89 11.50
C ILE A 27 -2.53 1.22 10.03
N ALA A 28 -2.84 0.25 9.16
CA ALA A 28 -2.59 0.38 7.72
C ALA A 28 -3.84 0.08 6.88
N PRO A 29 -4.79 1.03 6.79
CA PRO A 29 -6.01 0.84 6.00
C PRO A 29 -5.67 0.70 4.52
N SER A 30 -5.97 -0.46 3.94
CA SER A 30 -5.51 -0.82 2.60
C SER A 30 -6.53 -0.56 1.48
N ASP A 31 -7.60 0.14 1.80
CA ASP A 31 -8.59 0.64 0.85
C ASP A 31 -8.15 2.00 0.27
N MET A 32 -9.02 2.62 -0.52
CA MET A 32 -8.81 3.94 -1.12
C MET A 32 -10.06 4.81 -0.91
N MET A 33 -10.70 4.72 0.27
CA MET A 33 -11.83 5.57 0.59
C MET A 33 -11.35 6.94 1.04
N ASP A 34 -11.79 7.97 0.34
CA ASP A 34 -11.50 9.36 0.68
C ASP A 34 -12.01 9.72 2.08
N GLY A 35 -11.22 10.50 2.83
CA GLY A 35 -11.53 10.92 4.20
C GLY A 35 -11.38 9.81 5.25
N ARG A 36 -10.89 8.61 4.91
CA ARG A 36 -10.72 7.51 5.87
C ARG A 36 -9.63 7.77 6.89
N ILE A 37 -8.55 8.41 6.49
CA ILE A 37 -7.41 8.66 7.36
C ILE A 37 -7.79 9.62 8.46
N LEU A 38 -8.44 10.74 8.13
CA LEU A 38 -8.93 11.71 9.11
C LEU A 38 -9.86 11.05 10.14
N ARG A 39 -10.86 10.30 9.67
CA ARG A 39 -11.83 9.63 10.57
C ARG A 39 -11.17 8.60 11.49
N ILE A 40 -10.16 7.87 10.99
CA ILE A 40 -9.38 6.92 11.80
C ILE A 40 -8.56 7.68 12.84
N ARG A 41 -7.84 8.75 12.44
CA ARG A 41 -7.05 9.58 13.36
C ARG A 41 -7.92 10.15 14.49
N GLU A 42 -9.02 10.80 14.16
CA GLU A 42 -9.95 11.34 15.14
C GLU A 42 -10.46 10.28 16.12
N LYS A 43 -10.74 9.08 15.59
CA LYS A 43 -11.22 7.96 16.42
C LYS A 43 -10.15 7.44 17.38
N LEU A 44 -8.92 7.28 16.92
CA LEU A 44 -7.78 6.87 17.73
C LEU A 44 -7.51 7.90 18.84
N GLU A 45 -7.43 9.18 18.49
CA GLU A 45 -7.22 10.29 19.45
C GLU A 45 -8.30 10.32 20.53
N SER A 46 -9.58 10.17 20.14
CA SER A 46 -10.71 10.18 21.09
C SER A 46 -10.72 8.98 22.05
N HIS A 47 -9.89 7.96 21.80
CA HIS A 47 -9.73 6.77 22.64
C HIS A 47 -8.35 6.67 23.31
N ASN A 48 -7.56 7.77 23.32
CA ASN A 48 -6.22 7.89 23.88
C ASN A 48 -5.15 6.99 23.20
N PHE A 49 -5.33 6.65 21.93
CA PHE A 49 -4.33 5.97 21.11
C PHE A 49 -3.47 6.98 20.33
N HIS A 50 -2.86 7.93 21.05
CA HIS A 50 -2.09 9.06 20.46
C HIS A 50 -0.81 8.59 19.78
N ASP A 51 -0.19 7.49 20.25
CA ASP A 51 1.08 6.96 19.74
C ASP A 51 0.87 5.95 18.60
N THR A 52 -0.39 5.61 18.26
CA THR A 52 -0.68 4.67 17.17
C THR A 52 -0.43 5.34 15.83
N ILE A 53 0.50 4.79 15.07
CA ILE A 53 0.90 5.27 13.75
C ILE A 53 -0.16 4.90 12.70
N ILE A 54 -0.44 5.81 11.77
CA ILE A 54 -1.26 5.53 10.59
C ILE A 54 -0.37 5.48 9.35
N MET A 55 -0.27 4.29 8.74
CA MET A 55 0.37 4.09 7.45
C MET A 55 -0.71 4.05 6.36
N SER A 56 -0.82 5.14 5.60
CA SER A 56 -1.80 5.18 4.51
C SER A 56 -1.30 4.50 3.25
N TYR A 57 -2.17 3.69 2.63
CA TYR A 57 -2.00 3.24 1.26
C TYR A 57 -2.36 4.39 0.29
N ALA A 58 -1.60 5.48 0.39
CA ALA A 58 -1.89 6.74 -0.27
C ALA A 58 -1.80 6.66 -1.80
N SER A 59 -0.80 5.94 -2.33
CA SER A 59 -0.65 5.72 -3.77
C SER A 59 -0.84 4.25 -4.12
N LYS A 60 -2.08 3.85 -4.36
CA LYS A 60 -2.43 2.47 -4.73
C LYS A 60 -3.02 2.40 -6.12
N TYR A 61 -2.25 1.86 -7.05
CA TYR A 61 -2.58 1.79 -8.47
C TYR A 61 -3.49 0.61 -8.84
N ALA A 62 -4.31 0.78 -9.88
CA ALA A 62 -5.15 -0.27 -10.47
C ALA A 62 -4.30 -1.26 -11.29
N SER A 63 -3.41 -1.97 -10.62
CA SER A 63 -2.34 -2.75 -11.24
C SER A 63 -2.74 -4.19 -11.54
N ASN A 64 -2.21 -4.74 -12.63
CA ASN A 64 -2.27 -6.16 -12.97
C ASN A 64 -1.35 -7.03 -12.10
N TYR A 65 -0.35 -6.44 -11.43
CA TYR A 65 0.57 -7.15 -10.55
C TYR A 65 -0.09 -7.73 -9.28
N TYR A 66 -1.39 -7.47 -9.05
CA TYR A 66 -2.15 -8.12 -7.97
C TYR A 66 -2.74 -9.49 -8.35
N GLY A 67 -2.53 -9.98 -9.58
CA GLY A 67 -3.13 -11.23 -10.08
C GLY A 67 -3.02 -12.39 -9.11
N PRO A 68 -1.79 -12.85 -8.74
CA PRO A 68 -1.63 -14.02 -7.86
C PRO A 68 -2.32 -13.87 -6.49
N PHE A 69 -2.33 -12.67 -5.91
CA PHE A 69 -3.05 -12.42 -4.66
C PHE A 69 -4.57 -12.49 -4.84
N ARG A 70 -5.10 -11.98 -5.96
CA ARG A 70 -6.54 -12.05 -6.24
C ARG A 70 -7.02 -13.50 -6.37
N ASP A 71 -6.21 -14.34 -7.01
CA ASP A 71 -6.49 -15.77 -7.15
C ASP A 71 -6.44 -16.48 -5.79
N ALA A 72 -5.43 -16.19 -4.98
CA ALA A 72 -5.25 -16.79 -3.66
C ALA A 72 -6.41 -16.52 -2.69
N ILE A 73 -7.04 -15.33 -2.77
CA ILE A 73 -8.19 -14.98 -1.91
C ILE A 73 -9.55 -15.30 -2.55
N GLY A 74 -9.59 -16.01 -3.71
CA GLY A 74 -10.80 -16.37 -4.43
C GLY A 74 -11.60 -15.16 -4.93
N SER A 75 -10.96 -14.02 -5.14
CA SER A 75 -11.64 -12.81 -5.63
C SER A 75 -11.72 -12.74 -7.17
N SER A 76 -11.06 -13.65 -7.86
CA SER A 76 -11.16 -13.85 -9.31
C SER A 76 -12.54 -14.35 -9.75
N ASP A 77 -13.22 -15.14 -8.89
CA ASP A 77 -14.54 -15.72 -9.16
C ASP A 77 -15.72 -14.86 -8.67
N ARG A 78 -15.48 -13.89 -7.81
CA ARG A 78 -16.49 -12.93 -7.42
C ARG A 78 -16.66 -11.92 -8.54
N GLU A 79 -17.91 -11.54 -8.86
CA GLU A 79 -18.24 -10.50 -9.85
C GLU A 79 -17.13 -9.46 -9.93
N LYS A 80 -16.49 -9.34 -11.10
CA LYS A 80 -15.32 -8.50 -11.34
C LYS A 80 -15.65 -7.05 -10.97
N ILE A 81 -15.50 -6.73 -9.68
CA ILE A 81 -15.54 -5.33 -9.26
C ILE A 81 -14.34 -4.68 -9.92
N ASP A 82 -14.62 -3.84 -10.89
CA ASP A 82 -13.59 -3.05 -11.54
C ASP A 82 -12.99 -2.08 -10.52
N LYS A 83 -11.77 -2.39 -10.09
CA LYS A 83 -11.04 -1.58 -9.10
C LYS A 83 -10.44 -0.32 -9.70
N SER A 84 -10.39 -0.19 -11.03
CA SER A 84 -9.95 1.02 -11.72
C SER A 84 -10.86 2.22 -11.44
N THR A 85 -12.07 1.98 -10.94
CA THR A 85 -13.03 3.03 -10.58
C THR A 85 -12.67 3.79 -9.30
N TYR A 86 -11.64 3.35 -8.55
CA TYR A 86 -11.25 3.97 -7.27
C TYR A 86 -9.78 3.77 -6.89
N GLN A 87 -9.02 3.02 -7.66
CA GLN A 87 -7.56 2.96 -7.56
C GLN A 87 -6.97 3.87 -8.62
N ILE A 88 -5.80 4.42 -8.36
CA ILE A 88 -5.12 5.36 -9.25
C ILE A 88 -4.88 4.72 -10.62
N ASP A 89 -5.15 5.46 -11.68
CA ASP A 89 -4.83 5.03 -13.05
C ASP A 89 -3.31 4.88 -13.22
N ILE A 90 -2.90 3.77 -13.87
CA ILE A 90 -1.48 3.43 -14.06
C ILE A 90 -0.69 4.48 -14.87
N HIS A 91 -1.36 5.38 -15.56
CA HIS A 91 -0.74 6.47 -16.35
C HIS A 91 -0.60 7.77 -15.56
N ASN A 92 -1.14 7.85 -14.33
CA ASN A 92 -1.29 9.11 -13.61
C ASN A 92 -0.30 9.22 -12.43
N THR A 93 0.57 10.19 -12.49
CA THR A 93 1.51 10.55 -11.42
C THR A 93 0.95 11.65 -10.53
N ASP A 94 0.24 12.64 -11.11
CA ASP A 94 -0.21 13.82 -10.38
C ASP A 94 -1.26 13.47 -9.33
N GLU A 95 -2.16 12.54 -9.63
CA GLU A 95 -3.14 12.02 -8.67
C GLU A 95 -2.46 11.35 -7.49
N ALA A 96 -1.38 10.58 -7.72
CA ALA A 96 -0.62 9.95 -6.63
C ALA A 96 -0.02 10.98 -5.65
N ILE A 97 0.48 12.10 -6.15
CA ILE A 97 1.00 13.20 -5.32
C ILE A 97 -0.15 13.87 -4.55
N SER A 98 -1.26 14.15 -5.23
CA SER A 98 -2.44 14.78 -4.60
C SER A 98 -3.04 13.92 -3.49
N GLU A 99 -3.19 12.61 -3.71
CA GLU A 99 -3.69 11.67 -2.70
C GLU A 99 -2.73 11.57 -1.49
N CYS A 100 -1.42 11.56 -1.73
CA CYS A 100 -0.43 11.60 -0.66
C CYS A 100 -0.54 12.89 0.18
N GLU A 101 -0.73 14.03 -0.46
CA GLU A 101 -0.90 15.31 0.23
C GLU A 101 -2.17 15.32 1.10
N LEU A 102 -3.30 14.85 0.56
CA LEU A 102 -4.56 14.74 1.29
C LEU A 102 -4.43 13.83 2.51
N ASP A 103 -3.88 12.64 2.34
CA ASP A 103 -3.69 11.69 3.44
C ASP A 103 -2.77 12.24 4.55
N LEU A 104 -1.72 13.01 4.20
CA LEU A 104 -0.88 13.71 5.18
C LEU A 104 -1.66 14.80 5.93
N GLN A 105 -2.48 15.59 5.24
CA GLN A 105 -3.34 16.59 5.86
C GLN A 105 -4.40 15.96 6.78
N GLU A 106 -4.84 14.75 6.48
CA GLU A 106 -5.75 13.94 7.28
C GLU A 106 -5.08 13.24 8.49
N GLY A 107 -3.76 13.32 8.60
CA GLY A 107 -3.02 12.81 9.75
C GLY A 107 -2.35 11.45 9.53
N ALA A 108 -2.00 11.08 8.30
CA ALA A 108 -1.12 9.95 8.03
C ALA A 108 0.32 10.26 8.50
N ASP A 109 0.97 9.29 9.12
CA ASP A 109 2.37 9.37 9.55
C ASP A 109 3.33 8.79 8.52
N ILE A 110 2.86 7.80 7.75
CA ILE A 110 3.63 7.06 6.75
C ILE A 110 2.81 6.96 5.47
N LEU A 111 3.47 7.20 4.32
CA LEU A 111 2.88 7.01 3.01
C LEU A 111 3.36 5.68 2.40
N LEU A 112 2.45 4.86 1.91
CA LEU A 112 2.75 3.60 1.26
C LEU A 112 2.37 3.63 -0.21
N ILE A 113 3.34 3.31 -1.07
CA ILE A 113 3.18 3.17 -2.52
C ILE A 113 3.00 1.70 -2.88
N LYS A 114 1.97 1.38 -3.67
CA LYS A 114 1.63 0.01 -4.06
C LYS A 114 1.08 -0.06 -5.49
N PRO A 115 1.63 -0.94 -6.37
CA PRO A 115 2.81 -1.79 -6.23
C PRO A 115 4.13 -1.04 -6.06
N GLY A 116 5.23 -1.78 -5.93
CA GLY A 116 6.55 -1.23 -5.66
C GLY A 116 7.43 -1.04 -6.90
N MET A 117 8.06 -2.11 -7.43
CA MET A 117 9.07 -2.00 -8.50
C MET A 117 8.58 -1.30 -9.78
N PRO A 118 7.35 -1.51 -10.26
CA PRO A 118 6.86 -0.79 -11.44
C PRO A 118 6.62 0.71 -11.20
N TYR A 119 6.72 1.18 -9.96
CA TYR A 119 6.39 2.53 -9.51
C TYR A 119 7.53 3.17 -8.69
N LEU A 120 8.80 2.84 -9.01
CA LEU A 120 9.98 3.47 -8.38
C LEU A 120 10.05 4.98 -8.61
N ASP A 121 9.56 5.44 -9.73
CA ASP A 121 9.40 6.86 -10.08
C ASP A 121 8.44 7.56 -9.13
N ILE A 122 7.31 6.92 -8.79
CA ILE A 122 6.33 7.45 -7.84
C ILE A 122 6.90 7.49 -6.43
N ILE A 123 7.63 6.45 -6.00
CA ILE A 123 8.33 6.43 -4.72
C ILE A 123 9.28 7.62 -4.63
N THR A 124 10.06 7.85 -5.69
CA THR A 124 11.00 8.98 -5.76
C THR A 124 10.28 10.31 -5.70
N ALA A 125 9.22 10.48 -6.49
CA ALA A 125 8.45 11.71 -6.54
C ALA A 125 7.81 12.05 -5.17
N VAL A 126 7.16 11.07 -4.52
CA VAL A 126 6.54 11.23 -3.20
C VAL A 126 7.60 11.57 -2.14
N LYS A 127 8.72 10.82 -2.11
CA LYS A 127 9.80 11.07 -1.15
C LYS A 127 10.42 12.45 -1.30
N GLN A 128 10.65 12.89 -2.53
CA GLN A 128 11.22 14.23 -2.81
C GLN A 128 10.23 15.36 -2.50
N THR A 129 8.95 15.14 -2.74
CA THR A 129 7.92 16.17 -2.52
C THR A 129 7.65 16.40 -1.03
N PHE A 130 7.51 15.32 -0.24
CA PHE A 130 7.02 15.44 1.13
C PHE A 130 8.10 15.21 2.20
N GLY A 131 9.17 14.48 1.90
CA GLY A 131 10.24 14.21 2.87
C GLY A 131 9.86 13.31 4.05
N VAL A 132 8.62 12.81 4.11
CA VAL A 132 8.10 11.97 5.19
C VAL A 132 8.54 10.50 5.02
N PRO A 133 8.32 9.64 6.05
CA PRO A 133 8.51 8.20 5.90
C PRO A 133 7.69 7.65 4.74
N THR A 134 8.37 7.07 3.75
CA THR A 134 7.77 6.57 2.51
C THR A 134 8.09 5.09 2.36
N PHE A 135 7.05 4.25 2.39
CA PHE A 135 7.17 2.80 2.29
C PHE A 135 6.72 2.32 0.91
N ALA A 136 7.21 1.15 0.50
CA ALA A 136 6.82 0.52 -0.75
C ALA A 136 6.36 -0.92 -0.52
N TYR A 137 5.39 -1.38 -1.32
CA TYR A 137 4.92 -2.76 -1.26
C TYR A 137 5.31 -3.52 -2.52
N GLN A 138 6.25 -4.46 -2.38
CA GLN A 138 6.58 -5.43 -3.41
C GLN A 138 5.50 -6.52 -3.43
N VAL A 139 4.62 -6.45 -4.44
CA VAL A 139 3.38 -7.25 -4.46
C VAL A 139 3.56 -8.65 -5.07
N SER A 140 2.49 -9.45 -4.99
CA SER A 140 2.50 -10.86 -5.40
C SER A 140 2.91 -11.12 -6.85
N GLY A 141 2.55 -10.24 -7.78
CA GLY A 141 2.98 -10.35 -9.18
C GLY A 141 4.47 -10.15 -9.36
N GLU A 142 5.07 -9.19 -8.62
CA GLU A 142 6.52 -8.96 -8.63
C GLU A 142 7.25 -10.19 -8.06
N TYR A 143 6.78 -10.69 -6.91
CA TYR A 143 7.29 -11.91 -6.28
C TYR A 143 7.22 -13.12 -7.23
N SER A 144 6.05 -13.35 -7.85
CA SER A 144 5.84 -14.50 -8.74
C SER A 144 6.73 -14.45 -10.00
N MET A 145 6.94 -13.25 -10.57
CA MET A 145 7.85 -13.09 -11.72
C MET A 145 9.29 -13.48 -11.36
N HIS A 146 9.77 -13.04 -10.21
CA HIS A 146 11.11 -13.40 -9.72
C HIS A 146 11.21 -14.93 -9.47
N CYS A 147 10.25 -15.52 -8.74
CA CYS A 147 10.26 -16.96 -8.47
C CYS A 147 10.29 -17.79 -9.75
N LEU A 148 9.47 -17.45 -10.74
CA LEU A 148 9.48 -18.13 -12.03
C LEU A 148 10.81 -17.98 -12.78
N ALA A 149 11.45 -16.82 -12.70
CA ALA A 149 12.76 -16.60 -13.30
C ALA A 149 13.85 -17.42 -12.59
N PHE A 150 13.79 -17.54 -11.27
CA PHE A 150 14.71 -18.38 -10.49
C PHE A 150 14.52 -19.87 -10.82
N GLU A 151 13.29 -20.36 -10.85
CA GLU A 151 12.96 -21.76 -11.20
C GLU A 151 13.45 -22.14 -12.60
N LYS A 152 13.45 -21.20 -13.55
CA LYS A 152 13.94 -21.41 -14.92
C LYS A 152 15.44 -21.17 -15.08
N GLY A 153 16.15 -20.77 -14.00
CA GLY A 153 17.57 -20.47 -14.05
C GLY A 153 17.92 -19.24 -14.91
N LEU A 154 16.95 -18.33 -15.12
CA LEU A 154 17.17 -17.11 -15.89
C LEU A 154 17.84 -16.01 -15.08
N LEU A 155 17.61 -15.99 -13.78
CA LEU A 155 18.20 -15.03 -12.82
C LEU A 155 18.75 -15.80 -11.63
N GLU A 156 19.86 -15.30 -11.07
CA GLU A 156 20.39 -15.80 -9.80
C GLU A 156 19.56 -15.19 -8.67
N ARG A 157 19.14 -16.00 -7.70
CA ARG A 157 18.14 -15.65 -6.70
C ARG A 157 18.62 -14.53 -5.78
N ASP A 158 19.73 -14.73 -5.09
CA ASP A 158 20.12 -13.88 -3.97
C ASP A 158 20.58 -12.49 -4.44
N SER A 159 21.35 -12.44 -5.53
CA SER A 159 21.78 -11.17 -6.11
C SER A 159 20.61 -10.37 -6.70
N THR A 160 19.66 -11.05 -7.35
CA THR A 160 18.46 -10.38 -7.91
C THR A 160 17.54 -9.84 -6.81
N LEU A 161 17.34 -10.62 -5.74
CA LEU A 161 16.58 -10.13 -4.59
C LEU A 161 17.23 -8.91 -3.96
N LEU A 162 18.54 -8.97 -3.71
CA LEU A 162 19.29 -7.86 -3.14
C LEU A 162 19.22 -6.62 -4.05
N GLU A 163 19.42 -6.80 -5.36
CA GLU A 163 19.33 -5.70 -6.33
C GLU A 163 17.93 -5.06 -6.35
N SER A 164 16.87 -5.86 -6.31
CA SER A 164 15.50 -5.34 -6.25
C SER A 164 15.25 -4.51 -5.00
N LEU A 165 15.71 -4.96 -3.83
CA LEU A 165 15.59 -4.21 -2.58
C LEU A 165 16.43 -2.93 -2.59
N ILE A 166 17.64 -2.97 -3.17
CA ILE A 166 18.49 -1.79 -3.37
C ILE A 166 17.81 -0.78 -4.31
N ALA A 167 17.10 -1.24 -5.34
CA ALA A 167 16.35 -0.36 -6.24
C ALA A 167 15.28 0.45 -5.49
N PHE A 168 14.54 -0.16 -4.58
CA PHE A 168 13.60 0.54 -3.70
C PHE A 168 14.29 1.57 -2.80
N LYS A 169 15.41 1.17 -2.17
CA LYS A 169 16.18 2.09 -1.31
C LYS A 169 16.73 3.26 -2.11
N ARG A 170 17.25 3.02 -3.31
CA ARG A 170 17.73 4.07 -4.22
C ARG A 170 16.62 5.02 -4.67
N ALA A 171 15.41 4.52 -4.85
CA ALA A 171 14.23 5.32 -5.14
C ALA A 171 13.75 6.18 -3.95
N GLY A 172 14.26 5.91 -2.74
CA GLY A 172 13.95 6.69 -1.54
C GLY A 172 13.01 5.99 -0.54
N ALA A 173 12.67 4.72 -0.74
CA ALA A 173 11.87 3.99 0.23
C ALA A 173 12.61 3.83 1.57
N ASP A 174 11.96 4.19 2.67
CA ASP A 174 12.48 4.00 4.03
C ASP A 174 12.31 2.56 4.50
N ALA A 175 11.21 1.90 4.10
CA ALA A 175 10.97 0.48 4.32
C ALA A 175 10.24 -0.18 3.15
N ILE A 176 10.31 -1.51 3.11
CA ILE A 176 9.75 -2.33 2.01
C ILE A 176 8.95 -3.47 2.62
N LEU A 177 7.68 -3.56 2.27
CA LEU A 177 6.85 -4.73 2.53
C LEU A 177 7.09 -5.72 1.39
N THR A 178 7.58 -6.91 1.71
CA THR A 178 7.92 -7.92 0.71
C THR A 178 7.41 -9.30 1.11
N LEU A 179 7.10 -10.13 0.13
CA LEU A 179 6.64 -11.51 0.34
C LEU A 179 7.79 -12.52 0.46
N TYR A 180 9.03 -12.12 0.19
CA TYR A 180 10.18 -13.02 0.26
C TYR A 180 10.49 -13.53 1.67
N LEU A 181 10.10 -12.78 2.69
CA LEU A 181 10.37 -13.11 4.09
C LEU A 181 9.29 -13.99 4.75
N ILE A 182 8.23 -14.35 4.02
CA ILE A 182 7.14 -15.19 4.55
C ILE A 182 7.58 -16.64 4.76
N HIS A 183 8.63 -17.08 4.08
CA HIS A 183 9.09 -18.47 4.04
C HIS A 183 10.49 -18.64 4.65
N ILE A 184 10.88 -17.78 5.59
CA ILE A 184 12.12 -17.91 6.37
C ILE A 184 11.89 -18.84 7.56
#